data_8160b8cbe2947e6f8e338a91eb826152
#
_entry.id   8160b8cbe2947e6f8e338a91eb826152
#
_cell.length_a   1.000
_cell.length_b   1.000
_cell.length_c   1.000
_cell.angle_alpha   90.00
_cell.angle_beta   90.00
_cell.angle_gamma   90.00
#
_symmetry.space_group_name_H-M   'P 1'
#
loop_
_entity.id
_entity.type
_entity.pdbx_description
1 polymer ?
#
loop_
_entity_poly.entity_id
_entity_poly.type
_entity_poly.pdbx_seq_one_letter_code
_entity_poly.pdbx_strand_id
1 'polypeptide(L)'
;GKYNVPYFDCILEPVKKFIPDYLPKYPEMDRFGTKETFADAIKKAGFSKIIVKKFVFKYSPGTFSEYWNNYKKHLSKPLKEKFDSLTKFQKANLREMVKDKTIQYTKNDGKIVFPWEVLVLTAKNEWHQT
;
A
#
# COMPACT_ATOMS: atom_id res chain seq x y z
N GLY A 1 7.57 4.63 3.38
CA GLY A 1 6.51 5.53 3.14
C GLY A 1 5.79 5.96 4.38
N LYS A 2 5.02 6.97 4.19
CA LYS A 2 4.19 7.54 5.24
C LYS A 2 2.97 6.67 5.55
N TYR A 3 2.66 5.78 4.64
CA TYR A 3 1.64 4.76 4.84
C TYR A 3 2.32 3.47 5.23
N ASN A 4 1.88 2.90 6.31
CA ASN A 4 2.34 1.60 6.73
C ASN A 4 1.36 0.56 6.21
N VAL A 5 1.50 0.20 4.93
CA VAL A 5 0.65 -0.78 4.27
C VAL A 5 1.52 -1.93 3.76
N PRO A 6 1.81 -2.91 4.63
CA PRO A 6 2.67 -4.04 4.27
C PRO A 6 2.21 -4.82 3.06
N TYR A 7 0.90 -4.85 2.78
CA TYR A 7 0.35 -5.50 1.61
C TYR A 7 1.05 -5.07 0.32
N PHE A 8 1.31 -3.77 0.18
CA PHE A 8 2.01 -3.23 -0.98
C PHE A 8 3.52 -3.22 -0.79
N ASP A 9 4.00 -2.89 0.40
CA ASP A 9 5.44 -2.73 0.65
C ASP A 9 6.22 -4.02 0.43
N CYS A 10 5.64 -5.16 0.79
CA CYS A 10 6.28 -6.47 0.60
C CYS A 10 6.56 -6.77 -0.88
N ILE A 11 5.78 -6.20 -1.78
CA ILE A 11 5.95 -6.39 -3.22
C ILE A 11 6.76 -5.25 -3.85
N LEU A 12 6.43 -4.01 -3.49
CA LEU A 12 7.03 -2.84 -4.13
C LEU A 12 8.53 -2.73 -3.93
N GLU A 13 9.03 -3.06 -2.76
CA GLU A 13 10.47 -3.01 -2.51
C GLU A 13 11.26 -3.97 -3.40
N PRO A 14 10.89 -5.28 -3.48
CA PRO A 14 11.55 -6.19 -4.42
C PRO A 14 11.36 -5.79 -5.88
N VAL A 15 10.18 -5.30 -6.24
CA VAL A 15 9.91 -4.87 -7.62
C VAL A 15 10.84 -3.72 -8.02
N LYS A 16 11.07 -2.77 -7.15
CA LYS A 16 11.99 -1.65 -7.41
C LYS A 16 13.40 -2.14 -7.69
N LYS A 17 13.82 -3.21 -7.06
CA LYS A 17 15.16 -3.76 -7.24
C LYS A 17 15.34 -4.34 -8.64
N PHE A 18 14.34 -5.05 -9.16
CA PHE A 18 14.40 -5.71 -10.46
C PHE A 18 13.91 -4.84 -11.61
N ILE A 19 13.04 -3.87 -11.31
CA ILE A 19 12.43 -2.99 -12.30
C ILE A 19 12.53 -1.54 -11.77
N PRO A 20 13.76 -0.97 -11.73
CA PRO A 20 13.98 0.34 -11.12
C PRO A 20 13.32 1.49 -11.90
N ASP A 21 13.03 1.30 -13.18
CA ASP A 21 12.41 2.32 -14.02
C ASP A 21 10.91 2.46 -13.74
N TYR A 22 10.33 1.51 -13.02
CA TYR A 22 8.93 1.57 -12.67
C TYR A 22 8.79 2.16 -11.26
N LEU A 23 8.44 3.43 -11.22
CA LEU A 23 8.10 4.11 -9.98
C LEU A 23 6.62 4.46 -10.04
N PRO A 24 5.80 3.96 -9.10
CA PRO A 24 4.42 4.40 -9.00
C PRO A 24 4.42 5.92 -8.78
N LYS A 25 3.86 6.66 -9.72
CA LYS A 25 3.80 8.12 -9.61
C LYS A 25 2.52 8.53 -8.91
N TYR A 26 2.51 8.39 -7.59
CA TYR A 26 1.41 8.89 -6.78
C TYR A 26 1.95 9.80 -5.67
N PRO A 27 2.69 10.87 -6.01
CA PRO A 27 3.26 11.76 -4.99
C PRO A 27 2.17 12.41 -4.13
N GLU A 28 0.97 12.55 -4.67
CA GLU A 28 -0.16 13.14 -3.97
C GLU A 28 -0.70 12.23 -2.87
N MET A 29 -0.61 10.91 -3.04
CA MET A 29 -1.01 9.96 -2.00
C MET A 29 -0.07 10.00 -0.80
N ASP A 30 1.22 10.20 -1.03
CA ASP A 30 2.19 10.35 0.04
C ASP A 30 2.03 11.67 0.78
N ARG A 31 1.52 12.70 0.10
CA ARG A 31 1.32 14.03 0.67
C ARG A 31 0.40 14.01 1.88
N PHE A 32 -0.58 13.13 1.92
CA PHE A 32 -1.54 13.02 3.01
C PHE A 32 -1.28 11.81 3.90
N GLY A 33 -0.03 11.32 3.91
CA GLY A 33 0.34 10.10 4.59
C GLY A 33 0.39 10.20 6.11
N THR A 34 0.37 11.40 6.68
CA THR A 34 0.31 11.59 8.12
C THR A 34 -1.01 12.23 8.52
N LYS A 35 -1.43 11.96 9.76
CA LYS A 35 -2.62 12.56 10.35
C LYS A 35 -2.57 14.09 10.28
N GLU A 36 -1.39 14.65 10.58
CA GLU A 36 -1.16 16.09 10.64
C GLU A 36 -1.25 16.73 9.27
N THR A 37 -0.61 16.18 8.26
CA THR A 37 -0.64 16.72 6.89
C THR A 37 -2.03 16.63 6.29
N PHE A 38 -2.76 15.57 6.60
CA PHE A 38 -4.13 15.39 6.14
C PHE A 38 -5.05 16.43 6.76
N ALA A 39 -4.95 16.63 8.07
CA ALA A 39 -5.74 17.63 8.80
C ALA A 39 -5.44 19.04 8.30
N ASP A 40 -4.17 19.39 8.08
CA ASP A 40 -3.77 20.69 7.57
C ASP A 40 -4.36 20.98 6.19
N ALA A 41 -4.36 19.99 5.30
CA ALA A 41 -4.92 20.13 3.96
C ALA A 41 -6.41 20.44 4.01
N ILE A 42 -7.15 19.78 4.89
CA ILE A 42 -8.58 20.00 5.04
C ILE A 42 -8.86 21.36 5.70
N LYS A 43 -8.05 21.74 6.67
CA LYS A 43 -8.17 23.05 7.33
C LYS A 43 -7.97 24.19 6.34
N LYS A 44 -6.98 24.06 5.45
CA LYS A 44 -6.72 25.03 4.37
C LYS A 44 -7.89 25.13 3.39
N ALA A 45 -8.69 24.09 3.25
CA ALA A 45 -9.88 24.08 2.41
C ALA A 45 -11.09 24.79 3.07
N GLY A 46 -10.94 25.33 4.27
CA GLY A 46 -11.98 26.12 4.93
C GLY A 46 -12.86 25.36 5.90
N PHE A 47 -12.49 24.15 6.26
CA PHE A 47 -13.23 23.38 7.26
C PHE A 47 -12.71 23.64 8.66
N SER A 48 -13.61 23.64 9.62
CA SER A 48 -13.30 23.74 11.05
C SER A 48 -13.69 22.46 11.78
N LYS A 49 -13.25 22.34 13.03
CA LYS A 49 -13.55 21.17 13.87
C LYS A 49 -13.17 19.85 13.17
N ILE A 50 -11.91 19.77 12.78
CA ILE A 50 -11.39 18.61 12.07
C ILE A 50 -11.00 17.55 13.09
N ILE A 51 -11.55 16.35 12.92
CA ILE A 51 -11.21 15.18 13.72
C ILE A 51 -10.64 14.14 12.75
N VAL A 52 -9.40 13.72 13.02
CA VAL A 52 -8.76 12.65 12.25
C VAL A 52 -8.54 11.46 13.17
N LYS A 53 -9.09 10.31 12.78
CA LYS A 53 -8.94 9.07 13.51
C LYS A 53 -8.19 8.07 12.66
N LYS A 54 -7.27 7.36 13.31
CA LYS A 54 -6.50 6.28 12.68
C LYS A 54 -7.12 4.95 13.10
N PHE A 55 -7.45 4.13 12.11
CA PHE A 55 -7.93 2.78 12.33
C PHE A 55 -6.94 1.79 11.75
N VAL A 56 -6.75 0.68 12.44
CA VAL A 56 -5.93 -0.42 11.94
C VAL A 56 -6.83 -1.64 11.78
N PHE A 57 -6.92 -2.12 10.54
CA PHE A 57 -7.68 -3.31 10.20
C PHE A 57 -6.72 -4.44 9.88
N LYS A 58 -7.18 -5.68 10.03
CA LYS A 58 -6.45 -6.85 9.59
C LYS A 58 -7.06 -7.34 8.29
N TYR A 59 -6.20 -7.59 7.30
CA TYR A 59 -6.62 -8.09 6.01
C TYR A 59 -5.80 -9.31 5.63
N SER A 60 -6.48 -10.39 5.24
CA SER A 60 -5.82 -11.61 4.79
C SER A 60 -6.08 -11.85 3.30
N PRO A 61 -5.03 -11.80 2.46
CA PRO A 61 -5.15 -12.20 1.06
C PRO A 61 -5.13 -13.73 0.88
N GLY A 62 -5.02 -14.50 1.96
CA GLY A 62 -4.87 -15.94 1.92
C GLY A 62 -3.41 -16.37 2.03
N THR A 63 -3.06 -17.44 1.32
CA THR A 63 -1.68 -17.93 1.27
C THR A 63 -0.78 -17.02 0.44
N PHE A 64 0.54 -17.22 0.53
CA PHE A 64 1.46 -16.47 -0.31
C PHE A 64 1.17 -16.65 -1.80
N SER A 65 0.86 -17.86 -2.23
CA SER A 65 0.53 -18.12 -3.64
C SER A 65 -0.69 -17.34 -4.10
N GLU A 66 -1.72 -17.28 -3.28
CA GLU A 66 -2.92 -16.47 -3.57
C GLU A 66 -2.59 -14.97 -3.65
N TYR A 67 -1.80 -14.48 -2.71
CA TYR A 67 -1.36 -13.10 -2.66
C TYR A 67 -0.56 -12.71 -3.90
N TRP A 68 0.44 -13.52 -4.25
CA TRP A 68 1.32 -13.29 -5.39
C TRP A 68 0.56 -13.37 -6.73
N ASN A 69 -0.29 -14.38 -6.87
CA ASN A 69 -1.09 -14.55 -8.08
C ASN A 69 -2.09 -13.41 -8.28
N ASN A 70 -2.70 -12.95 -7.20
CA ASN A 70 -3.62 -11.81 -7.26
C ASN A 70 -2.90 -10.53 -7.70
N TYR A 71 -1.71 -10.29 -7.17
CA TYR A 71 -0.90 -9.15 -7.60
C TYR A 71 -0.56 -9.22 -9.09
N LYS A 72 -0.06 -10.35 -9.57
CA LYS A 72 0.29 -10.52 -10.98
C LYS A 72 -0.92 -10.35 -11.92
N LYS A 73 -2.08 -10.73 -11.46
CA LYS A 73 -3.32 -10.64 -12.23
C LYS A 73 -3.75 -9.18 -12.48
N HIS A 74 -3.39 -8.27 -11.60
CA HIS A 74 -3.82 -6.88 -11.65
C HIS A 74 -2.70 -5.92 -12.06
N LEU A 75 -1.66 -6.41 -12.70
CA LEU A 75 -0.57 -5.57 -13.18
C LEU A 75 -1.04 -4.64 -14.30
N SER A 76 -0.57 -3.40 -14.28
CA SER A 76 -0.74 -2.51 -15.41
C SER A 76 0.00 -3.06 -16.63
N LYS A 77 -0.46 -2.70 -17.83
CA LYS A 77 0.17 -3.20 -19.07
C LYS A 77 1.67 -2.92 -19.12
N PRO A 78 2.17 -1.69 -18.84
CA PRO A 78 3.61 -1.43 -18.87
C PRO A 78 4.39 -2.28 -17.87
N LEU A 79 3.86 -2.47 -16.66
CA LEU A 79 4.51 -3.28 -15.65
C LEU A 79 4.51 -4.75 -16.01
N LYS A 80 3.43 -5.24 -16.59
CA LYS A 80 3.34 -6.62 -17.06
C LYS A 80 4.39 -6.91 -18.13
N GLU A 81 4.57 -5.99 -19.08
CA GLU A 81 5.59 -6.13 -20.11
C GLU A 81 6.98 -6.22 -19.51
N LYS A 82 7.29 -5.40 -18.52
CA LYS A 82 8.57 -5.46 -17.82
C LYS A 82 8.76 -6.76 -17.03
N PHE A 83 7.71 -7.24 -16.38
CA PHE A 83 7.74 -8.54 -15.72
C PHE A 83 8.03 -9.67 -16.70
N ASP A 84 7.35 -9.66 -17.86
CA ASP A 84 7.52 -10.70 -18.86
C ASP A 84 8.92 -10.69 -19.48
N SER A 85 9.60 -9.54 -19.46
CA SER A 85 10.97 -9.40 -19.95
C SER A 85 12.03 -9.94 -19.00
N LEU A 86 11.68 -10.19 -17.74
CA LEU A 86 12.62 -10.77 -16.78
C LEU A 86 12.95 -12.22 -17.14
N THR A 87 14.18 -12.64 -16.84
CA THR A 87 14.56 -14.05 -17.01
C THR A 87 13.83 -14.91 -15.98
N LYS A 88 13.79 -16.22 -16.22
CA LYS A 88 13.21 -17.16 -15.24
C LYS A 88 13.88 -17.05 -13.88
N PHE A 89 15.20 -16.88 -13.89
CA PHE A 89 15.98 -16.72 -12.66
C PHE A 89 15.58 -15.44 -11.91
N GLN A 90 15.46 -14.32 -12.63
CA GLN A 90 15.02 -13.06 -12.03
C GLN A 90 13.61 -13.14 -11.47
N LYS A 91 12.69 -13.77 -12.20
CA LYS A 91 11.31 -13.98 -11.73
C LYS A 91 11.27 -14.81 -10.46
N ALA A 92 12.06 -15.89 -10.41
CA ALA A 92 12.13 -16.75 -9.23
C ALA A 92 12.70 -15.99 -8.02
N ASN A 93 13.76 -15.22 -8.22
CA ASN A 93 14.35 -14.41 -7.17
C ASN A 93 13.39 -13.34 -6.64
N LEU A 94 12.69 -12.67 -7.55
CA LEU A 94 11.71 -11.66 -7.18
C LEU A 94 10.62 -12.29 -6.29
N ARG A 95 10.09 -13.43 -6.70
CA ARG A 95 9.08 -14.15 -5.94
C ARG A 95 9.57 -14.51 -4.53
N GLU A 96 10.79 -15.04 -4.43
CA GLU A 96 11.37 -15.42 -3.14
C GLU A 96 11.61 -14.21 -2.25
N MET A 97 12.03 -13.09 -2.79
CA MET A 97 12.21 -11.86 -2.02
C MET A 97 10.88 -11.35 -1.45
N VAL A 98 9.81 -11.41 -2.24
CA VAL A 98 8.47 -11.03 -1.77
C VAL A 98 8.01 -11.99 -0.68
N LYS A 99 8.22 -13.29 -0.89
CA LYS A 99 7.86 -14.32 0.09
C LYS A 99 8.57 -14.09 1.43
N ASP A 100 9.86 -13.80 1.39
CA ASP A 100 10.64 -13.55 2.60
C ASP A 100 10.07 -12.36 3.40
N LYS A 101 9.62 -11.33 2.71
CA LYS A 101 9.03 -10.16 3.37
C LYS A 101 7.67 -10.46 4.00
N THR A 102 6.94 -11.45 3.50
CA THR A 102 5.63 -11.83 4.05
C THR A 102 5.72 -12.80 5.22
N ILE A 103 6.88 -13.39 5.48
CA ILE A 103 7.04 -14.39 6.55
C ILE A 103 6.58 -13.84 7.90
N GLN A 104 6.96 -12.61 8.22
CA GLN A 104 6.60 -11.98 9.50
C GLN A 104 5.08 -11.81 9.67
N TYR A 105 4.33 -11.83 8.57
CA TYR A 105 2.87 -11.70 8.59
C TYR A 105 2.16 -13.03 8.40
N THR A 106 2.90 -14.12 8.19
CA THR A 106 2.32 -15.43 7.94
C THR A 106 2.01 -16.15 9.25
N LYS A 107 0.78 -16.62 9.37
CA LYS A 107 0.32 -17.34 10.55
C LYS A 107 0.59 -18.85 10.45
N ASN A 108 0.32 -19.56 11.53
CA ASN A 108 0.61 -21.00 11.59
C ASN A 108 -0.13 -21.84 10.54
N ASP A 109 -1.27 -21.36 10.08
CA ASP A 109 -2.04 -22.01 9.03
C ASP A 109 -1.54 -21.72 7.61
N GLY A 110 -0.44 -20.96 7.48
CA GLY A 110 0.13 -20.59 6.19
C GLY A 110 -0.53 -19.39 5.53
N LYS A 111 -1.51 -18.79 6.16
CA LYS A 111 -2.18 -17.61 5.63
C LYS A 111 -1.50 -16.34 6.12
N ILE A 112 -1.43 -15.36 5.23
CA ILE A 112 -0.86 -14.04 5.53
C ILE A 112 -1.97 -13.17 6.14
N VAL A 113 -1.61 -12.41 7.19
CA VAL A 113 -2.50 -11.40 7.77
C VAL A 113 -1.73 -10.09 7.86
N PHE A 114 -2.17 -9.09 7.09
CA PHE A 114 -1.54 -7.78 7.08
C PHE A 114 -2.31 -6.79 7.96
N PRO A 115 -1.59 -5.92 8.70
CA PRO A 115 -2.22 -4.74 9.25
C PRO A 115 -2.49 -3.73 8.11
N TRP A 116 -3.60 -3.03 8.19
CA TRP A 116 -3.97 -2.02 7.20
C TRP A 116 -4.42 -0.77 7.94
N GLU A 117 -3.68 0.33 7.75
CA GLU A 117 -4.00 1.60 8.39
C GLU A 117 -4.91 2.43 7.50
N VAL A 118 -5.97 2.98 8.10
CA VAL A 118 -6.89 3.87 7.42
C VAL A 118 -7.07 5.12 8.25
N LEU A 119 -6.94 6.27 7.61
CA LEU A 119 -7.25 7.56 8.22
C LEU A 119 -8.68 7.95 7.87
N VAL A 120 -9.49 8.22 8.89
CA VAL A 120 -10.85 8.69 8.71
C VAL A 120 -10.92 10.12 9.23
N LEU A 121 -11.41 11.00 8.39
CA LEU A 121 -11.52 12.41 8.72
C LEU A 121 -12.99 12.80 8.83
N THR A 122 -13.32 13.49 9.93
CA THR A 122 -14.60 14.15 10.10
C THR A 122 -14.33 15.65 10.18
N ALA A 123 -14.97 16.42 9.34
CA ALA A 123 -14.82 17.87 9.31
C ALA A 123 -16.18 18.54 9.22
N LYS A 124 -16.32 19.67 9.91
CA LYS A 124 -17.52 20.51 9.81
C LYS A 124 -17.18 21.81 9.15
N ASN A 125 -18.09 22.27 8.29
CA ASN A 125 -18.02 23.58 7.70
C ASN A 125 -18.85 24.53 8.56
N GLU A 126 -18.21 25.58 9.10
CA GLU A 126 -18.89 26.54 9.98
C GLU A 126 -19.91 27.41 9.28
N TRP A 127 -19.91 27.41 7.96
CA TRP A 127 -20.86 28.20 7.17
C TRP A 127 -22.32 27.89 7.50
N HIS A 128 -22.61 26.74 8.04
CA HIS A 128 -23.97 26.28 8.34
C HIS A 128 -24.39 26.56 9.78
N GLN A 129 -23.59 27.30 10.51
CA GLN A 129 -23.84 27.55 11.94
C GLN A 129 -24.46 28.91 12.23
N THR A 130 -24.75 29.66 11.23
CA THR A 130 -25.40 30.98 11.36
C THR A 130 -26.90 30.89 11.26
#